data_8de770ed51ee931d0b6b1a29577257d5
#
_entry.id   8de770ed51ee931d0b6b1a29577257d5
#
_cell.length_a   1.000
_cell.length_b   1.000
_cell.length_c   1.000
_cell.angle_alpha   90.00
_cell.angle_beta   90.00
_cell.angle_gamma   90.00
#
_symmetry.space_group_name_H-M   'P 1'
#
loop_
_entity.id
_entity.type
_entity.pdbx_description
1 polymer ?
#
loop_
_entity_poly.entity_id
_entity_poly.type
_entity_poly.pdbx_seq_one_letter_code
_entity_poly.pdbx_strand_id
1 'polypeptide(L)'
;MKEKFQNPQTVIRWLFAGFTVICLLAAVLVSDRGGMLDGLVRICTQSGQTVKSYFDPSYGGFSGTFLNAALVCAVCLGLYCLPGSKPDGVSVLAFFLTAGFCFWGTTILNIWFSFAGVLIYCLVMKKKPGAMANAFLFSTGLAPLITEMLFNYPTLDAASASGFTLHGILLALAVGSFIGFVFPAVLPHSPSMHKGYDLYNAAIPIGLIAFFLRSLLYKVFLPAPPASEGVGLGDSFPVLSFVFCGVVFGLAIIWGLAMGGGKEYGKLLRDSGYNVDYGTKYGSGASVLNFGIYGLFIVLYYVLIGAKWNAATLGCVFCMVCCCYKGSHPANVWPIMVGYVAASYVAQFVCSLTGAEHTLMANAQAIVIGLCFANGLSPVTGVYGWLAGVLFGMIHYTFVTCVPLLHGAFCLYNGGFTAGFTCFLFIPVLEHFCKTKQQRKELKAGK
;
A
#
# COMPACT_ATOMS: atom_id res chain seq x y z
N MET A 1 1.60 35.54 1.39
CA MET A 1 2.43 34.32 1.17
C MET A 1 2.16 33.26 2.24
N LYS A 2 2.13 33.57 3.55
CA LYS A 2 1.88 32.59 4.63
C LYS A 2 0.54 31.83 4.48
N GLU A 3 -0.57 32.48 4.11
CA GLU A 3 -1.88 31.80 3.95
C GLU A 3 -1.92 30.80 2.81
N LYS A 4 -1.23 31.05 1.68
CA LYS A 4 -1.16 30.07 0.56
C LYS A 4 -0.42 28.77 0.94
N PHE A 5 0.58 28.84 1.85
CA PHE A 5 1.34 27.68 2.33
C PHE A 5 0.62 26.90 3.45
N GLN A 6 -0.53 27.38 3.94
CA GLN A 6 -1.36 26.69 4.93
C GLN A 6 -2.58 26.00 4.31
N ASN A 7 -2.88 26.21 3.03
CA ASN A 7 -3.96 25.52 2.35
C ASN A 7 -3.66 24.01 2.29
N PRO A 8 -4.50 23.15 2.89
CA PRO A 8 -4.26 21.70 2.98
C PRO A 8 -3.98 21.04 1.63
N GLN A 9 -4.70 21.43 0.59
CA GLN A 9 -4.51 20.87 -0.76
C GLN A 9 -3.15 21.26 -1.36
N THR A 10 -2.68 22.46 -1.08
CA THR A 10 -1.35 22.93 -1.53
C THR A 10 -0.25 22.20 -0.79
N VAL A 11 -0.37 22.02 0.53
CA VAL A 11 0.59 21.25 1.34
C VAL A 11 0.70 19.81 0.83
N ILE A 12 -0.43 19.15 0.56
CA ILE A 12 -0.45 17.78 0.02
C ILE A 12 0.25 17.71 -1.35
N ARG A 13 -0.01 18.65 -2.28
CA ARG A 13 0.71 18.69 -3.57
C ARG A 13 2.23 18.90 -3.38
N TRP A 14 2.65 19.76 -2.44
CA TRP A 14 4.07 19.94 -2.14
C TRP A 14 4.69 18.69 -1.51
N LEU A 15 3.95 17.96 -0.67
CA LEU A 15 4.41 16.68 -0.13
C LEU A 15 4.67 15.67 -1.25
N PHE A 16 3.75 15.57 -2.21
CA PHE A 16 3.89 14.69 -3.39
C PHE A 16 5.05 15.12 -4.29
N ALA A 17 5.17 16.42 -4.57
CA ALA A 17 6.26 16.96 -5.37
C ALA A 17 7.62 16.72 -4.71
N GLY A 18 7.74 16.99 -3.41
CA GLY A 18 8.96 16.74 -2.65
C GLY A 18 9.39 15.28 -2.70
N PHE A 19 8.46 14.34 -2.47
CA PHE A 19 8.75 12.92 -2.57
C PHE A 19 9.18 12.51 -3.99
N THR A 20 8.49 13.00 -5.03
CA THR A 20 8.84 12.75 -6.43
C THR A 20 10.26 13.23 -6.76
N VAL A 21 10.63 14.43 -6.31
CA VAL A 21 11.98 14.98 -6.49
C VAL A 21 13.02 14.17 -5.74
N ILE A 22 12.73 13.73 -4.50
CA ILE A 22 13.67 12.89 -3.74
C ILE A 22 13.89 11.55 -4.45
N CYS A 23 12.85 10.91 -5.01
CA CYS A 23 13.01 9.70 -5.83
C CYS A 23 13.88 9.95 -7.06
N LEU A 24 13.67 11.07 -7.77
CA LEU A 24 14.48 11.43 -8.93
C LEU A 24 15.95 11.68 -8.55
N LEU A 25 16.18 12.39 -7.46
CA LEU A 25 17.54 12.61 -6.93
C LEU A 25 18.20 11.30 -6.53
N ALA A 26 17.47 10.40 -5.87
CA ALA A 26 17.96 9.06 -5.53
C ALA A 26 18.38 8.29 -6.80
N ALA A 27 17.57 8.30 -7.87
CA ALA A 27 17.89 7.65 -9.13
C ALA A 27 19.21 8.15 -9.77
N VAL A 28 19.49 9.45 -9.62
CA VAL A 28 20.69 10.07 -10.22
C VAL A 28 21.93 9.94 -9.34
N LEU A 29 21.76 9.92 -8.01
CA LEU A 29 22.87 9.97 -7.05
C LEU A 29 23.39 8.58 -6.66
N VAL A 30 22.64 7.49 -6.91
CA VAL A 30 23.11 6.13 -6.59
C VAL A 30 24.22 5.64 -7.51
N SER A 31 24.97 4.64 -7.08
CA SER A 31 26.20 4.20 -7.73
C SER A 31 26.00 3.55 -9.10
N ASP A 32 24.85 2.99 -9.37
CA ASP A 32 24.52 2.27 -10.62
C ASP A 32 23.80 3.13 -11.68
N ARG A 33 23.90 4.45 -11.55
CA ARG A 33 23.22 5.42 -12.45
C ARG A 33 23.50 5.21 -13.95
N GLY A 34 24.62 4.60 -14.31
CA GLY A 34 24.94 4.27 -15.70
C GLY A 34 24.00 3.25 -16.34
N GLY A 35 23.35 2.40 -15.53
CA GLY A 35 22.34 1.42 -15.97
C GLY A 35 20.89 1.86 -15.75
N MET A 36 20.64 3.14 -15.46
CA MET A 36 19.34 3.65 -15.04
C MET A 36 18.21 3.38 -16.05
N LEU A 37 18.42 3.66 -17.32
CA LEU A 37 17.42 3.43 -18.38
C LEU A 37 17.23 1.94 -18.66
N ASP A 38 18.33 1.18 -18.73
CA ASP A 38 18.26 -0.27 -18.93
C ASP A 38 17.56 -0.96 -17.77
N GLY A 39 17.82 -0.52 -16.53
CA GLY A 39 17.13 -0.98 -15.34
C GLY A 39 15.62 -0.70 -15.39
N LEU A 40 15.24 0.52 -15.80
CA LEU A 40 13.84 0.89 -15.98
C LEU A 40 13.16 -0.01 -17.04
N VAL A 41 13.81 -0.22 -18.19
CA VAL A 41 13.29 -1.10 -19.26
C VAL A 41 13.10 -2.52 -18.73
N ARG A 42 14.09 -3.07 -18.04
CA ARG A 42 13.98 -4.42 -17.44
C ARG A 42 12.81 -4.54 -16.46
N ILE A 43 12.62 -3.57 -15.55
CA ILE A 43 11.47 -3.56 -14.63
C ILE A 43 10.16 -3.55 -15.41
N CYS A 44 10.05 -2.77 -16.48
CA CYS A 44 8.83 -2.62 -17.26
C CYS A 44 8.50 -3.84 -18.12
N THR A 45 9.48 -4.64 -18.52
CA THR A 45 9.32 -5.73 -19.51
C THR A 45 9.44 -7.13 -18.92
N GLN A 46 9.46 -7.27 -17.60
CA GLN A 46 9.52 -8.55 -16.93
C GLN A 46 8.14 -9.11 -16.56
N SER A 47 8.09 -10.35 -16.04
CA SER A 47 6.89 -11.02 -15.56
C SER A 47 6.10 -10.15 -14.57
N GLY A 48 4.78 -10.29 -14.59
CA GLY A 48 3.89 -9.63 -13.65
C GLY A 48 4.08 -10.06 -12.18
N GLN A 49 4.61 -11.28 -11.96
CA GLN A 49 4.99 -11.73 -10.62
C GLN A 49 6.39 -11.23 -10.27
N THR A 50 6.54 -10.58 -9.12
CA THR A 50 7.83 -10.09 -8.65
C THR A 50 8.64 -11.23 -8.03
N VAL A 51 9.43 -11.90 -8.84
CA VAL A 51 10.27 -13.03 -8.41
C VAL A 51 11.55 -12.56 -7.71
N LYS A 52 12.07 -11.40 -8.10
CA LYS A 52 13.30 -10.80 -7.56
C LYS A 52 13.04 -9.40 -7.04
N SER A 53 13.88 -8.94 -6.12
CA SER A 53 13.88 -7.54 -5.70
C SER A 53 14.17 -6.61 -6.88
N TYR A 54 13.44 -5.50 -7.00
CA TYR A 54 13.75 -4.46 -8.00
C TYR A 54 15.14 -3.85 -7.81
N PHE A 55 15.73 -3.93 -6.61
CA PHE A 55 17.12 -3.51 -6.38
C PHE A 55 18.18 -4.47 -6.91
N ASP A 56 17.79 -5.68 -7.31
CA ASP A 56 18.73 -6.62 -7.96
C ASP A 56 19.29 -5.99 -9.24
N PRO A 57 20.63 -5.91 -9.40
CA PRO A 57 21.25 -5.33 -10.59
C PRO A 57 20.85 -6.02 -11.89
N SER A 58 20.52 -7.32 -11.84
CA SER A 58 20.03 -8.08 -13.00
C SER A 58 18.58 -7.74 -13.36
N TYR A 59 17.84 -7.09 -12.45
CA TYR A 59 16.43 -6.73 -12.63
C TYR A 59 16.29 -5.23 -12.91
N GLY A 60 16.29 -4.36 -11.90
CA GLY A 60 16.14 -2.92 -12.04
C GLY A 60 17.37 -2.13 -11.61
N GLY A 61 18.08 -2.66 -10.63
CA GLY A 61 19.05 -1.89 -9.89
C GLY A 61 18.41 -0.77 -9.07
N PHE A 62 19.22 0.00 -8.37
CA PHE A 62 18.71 1.13 -7.57
C PHE A 62 18.22 2.27 -8.45
N SER A 63 19.04 2.71 -9.40
CA SER A 63 18.73 3.88 -10.24
C SER A 63 17.48 3.64 -11.11
N GLY A 64 17.34 2.47 -11.72
CA GLY A 64 16.16 2.10 -12.51
C GLY A 64 14.90 2.05 -11.67
N THR A 65 14.98 1.50 -10.45
CA THR A 65 13.86 1.42 -9.51
C THR A 65 13.42 2.79 -9.02
N PHE A 66 14.34 3.64 -8.60
CA PHE A 66 13.99 5.01 -8.16
C PHE A 66 13.51 5.88 -9.33
N LEU A 67 14.03 5.68 -10.55
CA LEU A 67 13.52 6.37 -11.74
C LEU A 67 12.07 5.95 -12.03
N ASN A 68 11.76 4.64 -11.96
CA ASN A 68 10.39 4.15 -12.08
C ASN A 68 9.45 4.84 -11.06
N ALA A 69 9.85 4.87 -9.79
CA ALA A 69 9.08 5.53 -8.74
C ALA A 69 8.90 7.03 -9.01
N ALA A 70 9.96 7.73 -9.43
CA ALA A 70 9.88 9.15 -9.76
C ALA A 70 8.92 9.44 -10.92
N LEU A 71 8.97 8.65 -11.99
CA LEU A 71 8.10 8.82 -13.17
C LEU A 71 6.63 8.54 -12.84
N VAL A 72 6.33 7.44 -12.13
CA VAL A 72 4.95 7.14 -11.70
C VAL A 72 4.43 8.22 -10.75
N CYS A 73 5.23 8.64 -9.77
CA CYS A 73 4.86 9.72 -8.85
C CYS A 73 4.62 11.05 -9.57
N ALA A 74 5.41 11.37 -10.61
CA ALA A 74 5.21 12.56 -11.42
C ALA A 74 3.86 12.52 -12.18
N VAL A 75 3.49 11.37 -12.76
CA VAL A 75 2.18 11.16 -13.40
C VAL A 75 1.05 11.32 -12.38
N CYS A 76 1.18 10.70 -11.19
CA CYS A 76 0.21 10.81 -10.11
C CYS A 76 0.05 12.27 -9.63
N LEU A 77 1.17 12.99 -9.44
CA LEU A 77 1.13 14.43 -9.11
C LEU A 77 0.43 15.24 -10.21
N GLY A 78 0.69 14.92 -11.49
CA GLY A 78 0.00 15.52 -12.62
C GLY A 78 -1.51 15.38 -12.53
N LEU A 79 -2.03 14.20 -12.17
CA LEU A 79 -3.48 13.98 -11.96
C LEU A 79 -4.04 14.88 -10.84
N TYR A 80 -3.28 15.08 -9.75
CA TYR A 80 -3.69 15.96 -8.65
C TYR A 80 -3.56 17.47 -8.99
N CYS A 81 -2.91 17.80 -10.09
CA CYS A 81 -2.85 19.18 -10.61
C CYS A 81 -3.95 19.46 -11.65
N LEU A 82 -4.70 18.45 -12.13
CA LEU A 82 -5.78 18.63 -13.09
C LEU A 82 -6.96 19.41 -12.51
N PRO A 83 -7.73 20.14 -13.35
CA PRO A 83 -8.95 20.83 -12.93
C PRO A 83 -9.96 19.88 -12.27
N GLY A 84 -10.49 20.30 -11.13
CA GLY A 84 -11.45 19.51 -10.33
C GLY A 84 -10.81 18.63 -9.27
N SER A 85 -9.48 18.51 -9.22
CA SER A 85 -8.78 17.79 -8.15
C SER A 85 -8.79 18.58 -6.84
N LYS A 86 -9.15 17.89 -5.75
CA LYS A 86 -9.15 18.42 -4.37
C LYS A 86 -8.47 17.40 -3.45
N PRO A 87 -7.12 17.34 -3.45
CA PRO A 87 -6.40 16.36 -2.65
C PRO A 87 -6.67 16.53 -1.15
N ASP A 88 -6.90 15.41 -0.48
CA ASP A 88 -7.20 15.25 0.92
C ASP A 88 -6.41 14.08 1.54
N GLY A 89 -6.76 13.61 2.73
CA GLY A 89 -6.10 12.47 3.36
C GLY A 89 -6.24 11.16 2.57
N VAL A 90 -7.33 10.97 1.80
CA VAL A 90 -7.47 9.82 0.89
C VAL A 90 -6.49 9.92 -0.27
N SER A 91 -6.21 11.15 -0.72
CA SER A 91 -5.22 11.39 -1.77
C SER A 91 -3.79 11.09 -1.29
N VAL A 92 -3.47 11.39 -0.03
CA VAL A 92 -2.19 11.01 0.60
C VAL A 92 -2.07 9.48 0.64
N LEU A 93 -3.15 8.79 1.04
CA LEU A 93 -3.19 7.34 1.04
C LEU A 93 -2.98 6.78 -0.38
N ALA A 94 -3.73 7.25 -1.38
CA ALA A 94 -3.61 6.79 -2.75
C ALA A 94 -2.21 7.00 -3.33
N PHE A 95 -1.63 8.20 -3.10
CA PHE A 95 -0.31 8.54 -3.64
C PHE A 95 0.79 7.68 -3.06
N PHE A 96 0.92 7.62 -1.72
CA PHE A 96 2.01 6.87 -1.09
C PHE A 96 1.85 5.36 -1.21
N LEU A 97 0.62 4.85 -1.31
CA LEU A 97 0.36 3.45 -1.61
C LEU A 97 0.86 3.09 -3.02
N THR A 98 0.50 3.90 -4.03
CA THR A 98 1.01 3.71 -5.41
C THR A 98 2.52 3.88 -5.47
N ALA A 99 3.08 4.91 -4.79
CA ALA A 99 4.52 5.12 -4.70
C ALA A 99 5.25 3.92 -4.09
N GLY A 100 4.71 3.35 -3.01
CA GLY A 100 5.24 2.13 -2.40
C GLY A 100 5.25 0.96 -3.39
N PHE A 101 4.18 0.76 -4.14
CA PHE A 101 4.10 -0.31 -5.14
C PHE A 101 5.08 -0.16 -6.30
N CYS A 102 5.61 1.03 -6.57
CA CYS A 102 6.66 1.21 -7.58
C CYS A 102 7.95 0.45 -7.25
N PHE A 103 8.09 -0.04 -6.03
CA PHE A 103 9.23 -0.84 -5.61
C PHE A 103 9.03 -2.35 -5.78
N TRP A 104 7.80 -2.83 -6.16
CA TRP A 104 7.59 -4.27 -6.39
C TRP A 104 6.39 -4.66 -7.28
N GLY A 105 5.95 -3.86 -8.22
CA GLY A 105 4.87 -4.31 -9.10
C GLY A 105 4.25 -3.24 -9.99
N THR A 106 4.20 -1.98 -9.53
CA THR A 106 3.71 -0.86 -10.34
C THR A 106 4.86 -0.24 -11.13
N THR A 107 4.67 -0.08 -12.44
CA THR A 107 5.65 0.51 -13.33
C THR A 107 5.06 1.63 -14.16
N ILE A 108 5.92 2.50 -14.70
CA ILE A 108 5.48 3.56 -15.61
C ILE A 108 4.80 3.03 -16.88
N LEU A 109 5.02 1.77 -17.23
CA LEU A 109 4.36 1.13 -18.36
C LEU A 109 2.96 0.62 -18.01
N ASN A 110 2.79 -0.13 -16.92
CA ASN A 110 1.56 -0.87 -16.65
C ASN A 110 0.41 -0.02 -16.10
N ILE A 111 0.67 1.17 -15.56
CA ILE A 111 -0.38 2.06 -15.02
C ILE A 111 -1.36 2.55 -16.10
N TRP A 112 -0.91 2.72 -17.34
CA TRP A 112 -1.71 3.34 -18.40
C TRP A 112 -2.92 2.50 -18.79
N PHE A 113 -2.84 1.19 -18.69
CA PHE A 113 -3.91 0.28 -19.07
C PHE A 113 -5.12 0.36 -18.13
N SER A 114 -4.91 0.46 -16.82
CA SER A 114 -6.00 0.71 -15.88
C SER A 114 -6.47 2.17 -15.92
N PHE A 115 -5.57 3.11 -16.17
CA PHE A 115 -5.91 4.52 -16.37
C PHE A 115 -6.84 4.71 -17.58
N ALA A 116 -6.65 3.97 -18.68
CA ALA A 116 -7.58 3.97 -19.82
C ALA A 116 -9.00 3.60 -19.36
N GLY A 117 -9.16 2.59 -18.51
CA GLY A 117 -10.46 2.20 -17.96
C GLY A 117 -11.11 3.28 -17.10
N VAL A 118 -10.34 3.92 -16.21
CA VAL A 118 -10.86 5.05 -15.41
C VAL A 118 -11.23 6.24 -16.29
N LEU A 119 -10.45 6.49 -17.35
CA LEU A 119 -10.79 7.55 -18.31
C LEU A 119 -12.10 7.24 -19.05
N ILE A 120 -12.31 6.00 -19.50
CA ILE A 120 -13.58 5.56 -20.08
C ILE A 120 -14.73 5.76 -19.09
N TYR A 121 -14.53 5.39 -17.82
CA TYR A 121 -15.51 5.66 -16.75
C TYR A 121 -15.81 7.16 -16.61
N CYS A 122 -14.79 8.02 -16.64
CA CYS A 122 -14.96 9.47 -16.59
C CYS A 122 -15.80 9.98 -17.75
N LEU A 123 -15.57 9.48 -18.97
CA LEU A 123 -16.31 9.87 -20.16
C LEU A 123 -17.78 9.44 -20.08
N VAL A 124 -18.03 8.17 -19.73
CA VAL A 124 -19.40 7.61 -19.60
C VAL A 124 -20.18 8.33 -18.49
N MET A 125 -19.55 8.54 -17.34
CA MET A 125 -20.20 9.16 -16.17
C MET A 125 -20.10 10.69 -16.16
N LYS A 126 -19.55 11.30 -17.20
CA LYS A 126 -19.34 12.76 -17.33
C LYS A 126 -18.61 13.37 -16.13
N LYS A 127 -17.62 12.66 -15.58
CA LYS A 127 -16.78 13.10 -14.46
C LYS A 127 -15.50 13.74 -14.97
N LYS A 128 -15.00 14.77 -14.24
CA LYS A 128 -13.69 15.37 -14.53
C LYS A 128 -12.58 14.42 -14.10
N PRO A 129 -11.56 14.12 -14.91
CA PRO A 129 -10.45 13.24 -14.51
C PRO A 129 -9.77 13.66 -13.21
N GLY A 130 -9.53 14.96 -12.99
CA GLY A 130 -8.95 15.44 -11.74
C GLY A 130 -9.79 15.14 -10.50
N ALA A 131 -11.12 15.11 -10.61
CA ALA A 131 -12.00 14.71 -9.50
C ALA A 131 -11.95 13.20 -9.20
N MET A 132 -11.45 12.42 -10.15
CA MET A 132 -11.29 10.97 -10.04
C MET A 132 -9.81 10.54 -9.82
N ALA A 133 -8.92 11.49 -9.49
CA ALA A 133 -7.48 11.23 -9.34
C ALA A 133 -7.20 10.01 -8.43
N ASN A 134 -7.88 9.91 -7.28
CA ASN A 134 -7.74 8.76 -6.37
C ASN A 134 -8.12 7.42 -7.06
N ALA A 135 -9.12 7.41 -7.93
CA ALA A 135 -9.55 6.20 -8.64
C ALA A 135 -8.50 5.74 -9.65
N PHE A 136 -7.83 6.67 -10.36
CA PHE A 136 -6.70 6.33 -11.22
C PHE A 136 -5.61 5.62 -10.41
N LEU A 137 -5.19 6.20 -9.28
CA LEU A 137 -4.11 5.64 -8.48
C LEU A 137 -4.49 4.27 -7.90
N PHE A 138 -5.66 4.16 -7.29
CA PHE A 138 -6.10 2.89 -6.71
C PHE A 138 -6.29 1.77 -7.74
N SER A 139 -6.67 2.08 -8.99
CA SER A 139 -6.82 1.07 -10.05
C SER A 139 -5.50 0.36 -10.40
N THR A 140 -4.34 0.93 -10.02
CA THR A 140 -3.02 0.30 -10.22
C THR A 140 -2.78 -0.90 -9.30
N GLY A 141 -3.66 -1.20 -8.36
CA GLY A 141 -3.53 -2.33 -7.45
C GLY A 141 -3.44 -3.70 -8.12
N LEU A 142 -3.83 -3.80 -9.40
CA LEU A 142 -3.68 -4.99 -10.24
C LEU A 142 -2.66 -4.79 -11.39
N ALA A 143 -1.74 -3.84 -11.26
CA ALA A 143 -0.70 -3.59 -12.23
C ALA A 143 0.15 -4.84 -12.58
N PRO A 144 0.48 -5.75 -11.64
CA PRO A 144 1.15 -7.00 -11.98
C PRO A 144 0.34 -7.92 -12.91
N LEU A 145 -0.99 -8.00 -12.73
CA LEU A 145 -1.84 -8.77 -13.63
C LEU A 145 -1.84 -8.18 -15.06
N ILE A 146 -1.81 -6.85 -15.18
CA ILE A 146 -1.71 -6.18 -16.48
C ILE A 146 -0.38 -6.53 -17.16
N THR A 147 0.72 -6.52 -16.41
CA THR A 147 2.04 -6.93 -16.95
C THR A 147 2.04 -8.40 -17.37
N GLU A 148 1.37 -9.27 -16.60
CA GLU A 148 1.20 -10.68 -16.95
C GLU A 148 0.44 -10.86 -18.28
N MET A 149 -0.65 -10.11 -18.48
CA MET A 149 -1.40 -10.10 -19.74
C MET A 149 -0.54 -9.60 -20.92
N LEU A 150 0.33 -8.61 -20.64
CA LEU A 150 1.14 -7.98 -21.67
C LEU A 150 2.24 -8.89 -22.22
N PHE A 151 2.86 -9.72 -21.35
CA PHE A 151 4.08 -10.44 -21.72
C PHE A 151 3.97 -11.97 -21.64
N ASN A 152 3.13 -12.54 -20.78
CA ASN A 152 3.16 -13.97 -20.48
C ASN A 152 1.89 -14.73 -20.87
N TYR A 153 0.72 -14.16 -20.61
CA TYR A 153 -0.54 -14.87 -20.85
C TYR A 153 -0.76 -15.13 -22.36
N PRO A 154 -1.19 -16.32 -22.83
CA PRO A 154 -1.65 -17.48 -22.04
C PRO A 154 -0.56 -18.49 -21.66
N THR A 155 0.71 -18.21 -21.93
CA THR A 155 1.81 -19.10 -21.55
C THR A 155 1.98 -19.04 -20.02
N LEU A 156 2.08 -20.22 -19.39
CA LEU A 156 2.29 -20.31 -17.94
C LEU A 156 3.77 -20.37 -17.55
N ASP A 157 4.65 -20.28 -18.53
CA ASP A 157 6.10 -20.34 -18.36
C ASP A 157 6.68 -18.92 -18.38
N ALA A 158 7.06 -18.44 -17.20
CA ALA A 158 7.71 -17.13 -17.06
C ALA A 158 9.04 -17.02 -17.84
N ALA A 159 9.70 -18.13 -18.18
CA ALA A 159 10.90 -18.16 -19.00
C ALA A 159 10.61 -17.91 -20.49
N SER A 160 9.35 -18.04 -20.90
CA SER A 160 8.89 -17.80 -22.28
C SER A 160 8.37 -16.39 -22.51
N ALA A 161 8.60 -15.43 -21.60
CA ALA A 161 8.14 -14.06 -21.75
C ALA A 161 8.53 -13.52 -23.14
N SER A 162 7.52 -13.32 -23.98
CA SER A 162 7.71 -12.75 -25.30
C SER A 162 7.82 -11.23 -25.16
N GLY A 163 8.59 -10.58 -26.03
CA GLY A 163 8.53 -9.13 -26.14
C GLY A 163 7.11 -8.63 -26.44
N PHE A 164 6.94 -7.34 -26.70
CA PHE A 164 5.64 -6.77 -27.05
C PHE A 164 5.02 -7.47 -28.27
N THR A 165 3.80 -7.99 -28.04
CA THR A 165 2.97 -8.58 -29.09
C THR A 165 1.65 -7.84 -29.20
N LEU A 166 1.06 -7.80 -30.40
CA LEU A 166 -0.27 -7.21 -30.55
C LEU A 166 -1.32 -7.88 -29.64
N HIS A 167 -1.24 -9.21 -29.51
CA HIS A 167 -2.12 -9.99 -28.64
C HIS A 167 -1.97 -9.52 -27.16
N GLY A 168 -0.74 -9.45 -26.64
CA GLY A 168 -0.49 -9.01 -25.26
C GLY A 168 -0.96 -7.58 -25.01
N ILE A 169 -0.72 -6.66 -25.96
CA ILE A 169 -1.17 -5.28 -25.83
C ILE A 169 -2.71 -5.18 -25.78
N LEU A 170 -3.41 -5.90 -26.67
CA LEU A 170 -4.88 -5.90 -26.70
C LEU A 170 -5.46 -6.53 -25.43
N LEU A 171 -4.84 -7.60 -24.93
CA LEU A 171 -5.29 -8.28 -23.72
C LEU A 171 -5.04 -7.41 -22.48
N ALA A 172 -3.86 -6.81 -22.36
CA ALA A 172 -3.55 -5.88 -21.28
C ALA A 172 -4.49 -4.66 -21.29
N LEU A 173 -4.82 -4.14 -22.50
CA LEU A 173 -5.77 -3.03 -22.65
C LEU A 173 -7.18 -3.46 -22.22
N ALA A 174 -7.64 -4.64 -22.64
CA ALA A 174 -8.96 -5.16 -22.27
C ALA A 174 -9.09 -5.37 -20.75
N VAL A 175 -8.13 -6.09 -20.14
CA VAL A 175 -8.13 -6.39 -18.70
C VAL A 175 -7.90 -5.12 -17.88
N GLY A 176 -6.95 -4.27 -18.25
CA GLY A 176 -6.67 -3.01 -17.56
C GLY A 176 -7.87 -2.04 -17.64
N SER A 177 -8.48 -1.92 -18.83
CA SER A 177 -9.70 -1.08 -18.99
C SER A 177 -10.86 -1.62 -18.16
N PHE A 178 -11.04 -2.93 -18.08
CA PHE A 178 -12.05 -3.54 -17.23
C PHE A 178 -11.82 -3.19 -15.75
N ILE A 179 -10.58 -3.34 -15.25
CA ILE A 179 -10.21 -2.99 -13.87
C ILE A 179 -10.54 -1.52 -13.60
N GLY A 180 -10.03 -0.61 -14.43
CA GLY A 180 -10.20 0.83 -14.24
C GLY A 180 -11.64 1.31 -14.40
N PHE A 181 -12.46 0.65 -15.23
CA PHE A 181 -13.86 0.99 -15.41
C PHE A 181 -14.76 0.50 -14.27
N VAL A 182 -14.54 -0.73 -13.82
CA VAL A 182 -15.39 -1.37 -12.78
C VAL A 182 -15.06 -0.85 -11.38
N PHE A 183 -13.77 -0.61 -11.10
CA PHE A 183 -13.31 -0.23 -9.76
C PHE A 183 -14.03 0.99 -9.17
N PRO A 184 -14.18 2.14 -9.87
CA PRO A 184 -14.86 3.31 -9.31
C PRO A 184 -16.34 3.09 -9.00
N ALA A 185 -16.99 2.15 -9.70
CA ALA A 185 -18.38 1.80 -9.44
C ALA A 185 -18.55 0.95 -8.18
N VAL A 186 -17.58 0.08 -7.88
CA VAL A 186 -17.63 -0.82 -6.71
C VAL A 186 -17.12 -0.13 -5.44
N LEU A 187 -16.18 0.80 -5.55
CA LEU A 187 -15.52 1.48 -4.41
C LEU A 187 -16.48 2.05 -3.35
N PRO A 188 -17.62 2.71 -3.69
CA PRO A 188 -18.53 3.27 -2.71
C PRO A 188 -19.20 2.23 -1.80
N HIS A 189 -19.20 0.95 -2.16
CA HIS A 189 -19.80 -0.13 -1.36
C HIS A 189 -18.85 -0.69 -0.30
N SER A 190 -17.54 -0.45 -0.41
CA SER A 190 -16.53 -0.99 0.51
C SER A 190 -16.74 -0.58 1.98
N PRO A 191 -17.08 0.68 2.32
CA PRO A 191 -17.26 1.08 3.71
C PRO A 191 -18.35 0.28 4.45
N SER A 192 -19.39 -0.22 3.77
CA SER A 192 -20.42 -1.04 4.39
C SER A 192 -19.89 -2.39 4.87
N MET A 193 -18.84 -2.91 4.25
CA MET A 193 -18.25 -4.20 4.61
C MET A 193 -17.37 -4.11 5.87
N HIS A 194 -16.54 -3.07 5.98
CA HIS A 194 -15.62 -2.92 7.11
C HIS A 194 -16.06 -1.87 8.14
N LYS A 195 -17.23 -1.26 7.97
CA LYS A 195 -17.82 -0.28 8.89
C LYS A 195 -16.88 0.88 9.27
N GLY A 196 -15.92 1.24 8.41
CA GLY A 196 -14.93 2.28 8.67
C GLY A 196 -13.73 1.85 9.53
N TYR A 197 -13.62 0.59 9.90
CA TYR A 197 -12.50 0.08 10.72
C TYR A 197 -11.30 -0.35 9.90
N ASP A 198 -11.39 -0.39 8.58
CA ASP A 198 -10.25 -0.54 7.68
C ASP A 198 -10.01 0.76 6.90
N LEU A 199 -8.77 1.27 6.96
CA LEU A 199 -8.39 2.49 6.26
C LEU A 199 -8.10 2.28 4.78
N TYR A 200 -7.83 1.04 4.35
CA TYR A 200 -7.56 0.68 2.94
C TYR A 200 -8.83 0.40 2.15
N ASN A 201 -9.77 1.33 2.20
CA ASN A 201 -11.10 1.22 1.60
C ASN A 201 -11.11 0.70 0.15
N ALA A 202 -10.07 1.00 -0.65
CA ALA A 202 -9.95 0.56 -2.03
C ALA A 202 -9.55 -0.93 -2.18
N ALA A 203 -9.06 -1.57 -1.11
CA ALA A 203 -8.50 -2.90 -1.20
C ALA A 203 -9.57 -4.00 -1.38
N ILE A 204 -10.75 -3.84 -0.78
CA ILE A 204 -11.86 -4.79 -0.97
C ILE A 204 -12.30 -4.84 -2.45
N PRO A 205 -12.66 -3.72 -3.11
CA PRO A 205 -13.03 -3.75 -4.53
C PRO A 205 -11.93 -4.33 -5.42
N ILE A 206 -10.68 -3.92 -5.23
CA ILE A 206 -9.55 -4.42 -6.02
C ILE A 206 -9.36 -5.93 -5.80
N GLY A 207 -9.44 -6.41 -4.57
CA GLY A 207 -9.34 -7.84 -4.27
C GLY A 207 -10.48 -8.67 -4.87
N LEU A 208 -11.73 -8.17 -4.82
CA LEU A 208 -12.87 -8.84 -5.47
C LEU A 208 -12.70 -8.89 -7.00
N ILE A 209 -12.23 -7.80 -7.62
CA ILE A 209 -11.92 -7.77 -9.05
C ILE A 209 -10.77 -8.75 -9.37
N ALA A 210 -9.73 -8.80 -8.52
CA ALA A 210 -8.63 -9.74 -8.67
C ALA A 210 -9.10 -11.20 -8.61
N PHE A 211 -9.93 -11.52 -7.62
CA PHE A 211 -10.51 -12.87 -7.49
C PHE A 211 -11.35 -13.27 -8.71
N PHE A 212 -12.19 -12.35 -9.20
CA PHE A 212 -12.97 -12.57 -10.41
C PHE A 212 -12.08 -12.81 -11.63
N LEU A 213 -11.12 -11.91 -11.88
CA LEU A 213 -10.23 -12.02 -13.04
C LEU A 213 -9.35 -13.27 -12.97
N ARG A 214 -8.81 -13.59 -11.80
CA ARG A 214 -8.06 -14.84 -11.61
C ARG A 214 -8.92 -16.05 -11.91
N SER A 215 -10.17 -16.06 -11.46
CA SER A 215 -11.10 -17.16 -11.72
C SER A 215 -11.42 -17.28 -13.22
N LEU A 216 -11.70 -16.18 -13.89
CA LEU A 216 -11.99 -16.13 -15.32
C LEU A 216 -10.78 -16.59 -16.14
N LEU A 217 -9.61 -15.98 -15.92
CA LEU A 217 -8.42 -16.19 -16.75
C LEU A 217 -7.76 -17.56 -16.52
N TYR A 218 -7.74 -18.04 -15.26
CA TYR A 218 -6.95 -19.22 -14.86
C TYR A 218 -7.79 -20.39 -14.30
N LYS A 219 -9.10 -20.36 -14.51
CA LYS A 219 -9.98 -21.51 -14.23
C LYS A 219 -11.00 -21.73 -15.32
N VAL A 220 -11.54 -20.65 -15.91
CA VAL A 220 -12.52 -20.76 -17.00
C VAL A 220 -11.82 -20.86 -18.36
N PHE A 221 -10.89 -19.94 -18.64
CA PHE A 221 -10.17 -19.92 -19.93
C PHE A 221 -8.96 -20.86 -19.96
N LEU A 222 -8.18 -20.90 -18.87
CA LEU A 222 -7.07 -21.85 -18.71
C LEU A 222 -7.34 -22.76 -17.51
N PRO A 223 -7.18 -24.09 -17.63
CA PRO A 223 -7.47 -25.03 -16.51
C PRO A 223 -6.35 -25.10 -15.46
N ALA A 224 -5.33 -24.25 -15.54
CA ALA A 224 -4.20 -24.24 -14.62
C ALA A 224 -4.07 -22.89 -13.87
N PRO A 225 -3.76 -22.90 -12.57
CA PRO A 225 -3.41 -21.66 -11.86
C PRO A 225 -2.08 -21.11 -12.40
N PRO A 226 -1.84 -19.79 -12.30
CA PRO A 226 -0.50 -19.24 -12.54
C PRO A 226 0.49 -19.86 -11.55
N ALA A 227 1.73 -20.06 -12.00
CA ALA A 227 2.80 -20.46 -11.09
C ALA A 227 2.93 -19.42 -9.99
N SER A 228 2.86 -19.83 -8.74
CA SER A 228 3.06 -18.96 -7.58
C SER A 228 4.54 -19.06 -7.20
N GLU A 229 5.39 -18.26 -7.85
CA GLU A 229 6.75 -18.11 -7.38
C GLU A 229 6.75 -17.15 -6.18
N GLY A 230 7.39 -17.56 -5.09
CA GLY A 230 7.53 -16.73 -3.90
C GLY A 230 8.31 -15.44 -4.23
N VAL A 231 8.03 -14.34 -3.54
CA VAL A 231 8.80 -13.11 -3.66
C VAL A 231 10.26 -13.42 -3.34
N GLY A 232 11.13 -13.33 -4.34
CA GLY A 232 12.55 -13.57 -4.19
C GLY A 232 13.16 -12.61 -3.17
N LEU A 233 13.88 -13.14 -2.19
CA LEU A 233 14.38 -12.36 -1.07
C LEU A 233 15.50 -11.41 -1.44
N GLY A 234 16.24 -11.65 -2.54
CA GLY A 234 17.38 -10.83 -2.96
C GLY A 234 18.33 -10.46 -1.82
N ASP A 235 19.33 -9.65 -2.12
CA ASP A 235 20.22 -9.08 -1.12
C ASP A 235 19.54 -7.99 -0.29
N SER A 236 20.07 -7.72 0.90
CA SER A 236 19.58 -6.67 1.80
C SER A 236 20.43 -5.41 1.67
N PHE A 237 19.77 -4.26 1.48
CA PHE A 237 20.43 -2.96 1.26
C PHE A 237 19.99 -1.94 2.33
N PRO A 238 20.33 -2.17 3.61
CA PRO A 238 19.81 -1.34 4.70
C PRO A 238 20.30 0.11 4.63
N VAL A 239 21.55 0.36 4.27
CA VAL A 239 22.12 1.71 4.25
C VAL A 239 21.37 2.61 3.27
N LEU A 240 21.13 2.15 2.03
CA LEU A 240 20.37 2.92 1.04
C LEU A 240 18.95 3.22 1.53
N SER A 241 18.28 2.20 2.07
CA SER A 241 16.91 2.33 2.56
C SER A 241 16.82 3.29 3.75
N PHE A 242 17.78 3.25 4.68
CA PHE A 242 17.81 4.13 5.84
C PHE A 242 18.12 5.58 5.47
N VAL A 243 19.06 5.80 4.54
CA VAL A 243 19.37 7.14 4.04
C VAL A 243 18.13 7.72 3.33
N PHE A 244 17.49 6.95 2.45
CA PHE A 244 16.31 7.40 1.74
C PHE A 244 15.15 7.73 2.71
N CYS A 245 14.81 6.83 3.62
CA CYS A 245 13.78 7.06 4.64
C CYS A 245 14.15 8.22 5.57
N GLY A 246 15.41 8.33 5.98
CA GLY A 246 15.91 9.40 6.83
C GLY A 246 15.72 10.77 6.20
N VAL A 247 16.03 10.89 4.89
CA VAL A 247 15.83 12.14 4.14
C VAL A 247 14.32 12.44 4.02
N VAL A 248 13.51 11.49 3.54
CA VAL A 248 12.06 11.71 3.34
C VAL A 248 11.37 12.10 4.64
N PHE A 249 11.53 11.30 5.68
CA PHE A 249 10.81 11.48 6.94
C PHE A 249 11.44 12.60 7.79
N GLY A 250 12.76 12.78 7.73
CA GLY A 250 13.44 13.88 8.41
C GLY A 250 13.01 15.25 7.88
N LEU A 251 12.96 15.41 6.56
CA LEU A 251 12.45 16.64 5.94
C LEU A 251 10.97 16.87 6.27
N ALA A 252 10.16 15.85 6.31
CA ALA A 252 8.75 15.94 6.70
C ALA A 252 8.60 16.38 8.17
N ILE A 253 9.42 15.88 9.09
CA ILE A 253 9.43 16.29 10.50
C ILE A 253 9.80 17.78 10.60
N ILE A 254 10.88 18.19 9.95
CA ILE A 254 11.33 19.59 9.96
C ILE A 254 10.22 20.49 9.41
N TRP A 255 9.62 20.11 8.29
CA TRP A 255 8.55 20.89 7.66
C TRP A 255 7.29 20.95 8.53
N GLY A 256 6.85 19.80 9.10
CA GLY A 256 5.70 19.77 10.00
C GLY A 256 5.89 20.63 11.26
N LEU A 257 7.08 20.62 11.84
CA LEU A 257 7.45 21.49 12.97
C LEU A 257 7.47 22.97 12.57
N ALA A 258 8.03 23.30 11.40
CA ALA A 258 8.07 24.68 10.87
C ALA A 258 6.65 25.22 10.61
N MET A 259 5.68 24.37 10.27
CA MET A 259 4.26 24.72 10.16
C MET A 259 3.53 24.79 11.52
N GLY A 260 4.23 24.60 12.64
CA GLY A 260 3.63 24.65 13.98
C GLY A 260 2.88 23.38 14.40
N GLY A 261 3.09 22.25 13.70
CA GLY A 261 2.38 20.98 13.92
C GLY A 261 2.58 20.36 15.30
N GLY A 262 3.67 20.68 16.00
CA GLY A 262 3.97 20.12 17.33
C GLY A 262 2.88 20.37 18.39
N LYS A 263 2.18 21.50 18.32
CA LYS A 263 1.12 21.85 19.28
C LYS A 263 -0.09 20.91 19.19
N GLU A 264 -0.47 20.49 17.99
CA GLU A 264 -1.65 19.65 17.75
C GLU A 264 -1.27 18.15 17.69
N TYR A 265 -0.01 17.81 17.49
CA TYR A 265 0.44 16.42 17.34
C TYR A 265 0.16 15.55 18.59
N GLY A 266 0.31 16.12 19.78
CA GLY A 266 -0.04 15.43 21.03
C GLY A 266 -1.54 15.07 21.15
N LYS A 267 -2.43 15.87 20.53
CA LYS A 267 -3.87 15.59 20.45
C LYS A 267 -4.13 14.51 19.39
N LEU A 268 -3.45 14.58 18.24
CA LEU A 268 -3.53 13.59 17.17
C LEU A 268 -3.17 12.20 17.70
N LEU A 269 -2.10 12.04 18.47
CA LEU A 269 -1.69 10.76 19.06
C LEU A 269 -2.73 10.12 20.02
N ARG A 270 -3.72 10.89 20.48
CA ARG A 270 -4.81 10.40 21.34
C ARG A 270 -6.09 10.08 20.57
N ASP A 271 -6.10 10.39 19.27
CA ASP A 271 -7.25 10.12 18.41
C ASP A 271 -7.44 8.61 18.21
N SER A 272 -8.69 8.19 18.03
CA SER A 272 -9.00 6.79 17.74
C SER A 272 -8.60 6.37 16.34
N GLY A 273 -8.46 7.30 15.41
CA GLY A 273 -8.25 7.03 13.99
C GLY A 273 -9.51 6.58 13.23
N TYR A 274 -10.64 6.52 13.89
CA TYR A 274 -11.90 6.07 13.30
C TYR A 274 -12.63 7.21 12.57
N ASN A 275 -12.91 7.02 11.28
CA ASN A 275 -13.62 7.98 10.42
C ASN A 275 -13.08 9.42 10.52
N VAL A 276 -11.77 9.58 10.49
CA VAL A 276 -11.09 10.87 10.64
C VAL A 276 -10.28 11.25 9.43
N ASP A 277 -10.10 12.54 9.20
CA ASP A 277 -9.08 13.14 8.37
C ASP A 277 -8.25 14.10 9.24
N TYR A 278 -6.98 13.76 9.46
CA TYR A 278 -6.12 14.53 10.36
C TYR A 278 -5.75 15.90 9.79
N GLY A 279 -5.65 16.00 8.45
CA GLY A 279 -5.41 17.28 7.78
C GLY A 279 -6.51 18.29 8.08
N THR A 280 -7.76 17.85 8.09
CA THR A 280 -8.92 18.66 8.43
C THR A 280 -9.04 18.92 9.93
N LYS A 281 -8.79 17.89 10.76
CA LYS A 281 -9.04 17.94 12.20
C LYS A 281 -7.92 18.60 13.00
N TYR A 282 -6.67 18.36 12.65
CA TYR A 282 -5.47 18.81 13.39
C TYR A 282 -4.57 19.74 12.57
N GLY A 283 -4.94 19.99 11.31
CA GLY A 283 -4.18 20.83 10.40
C GLY A 283 -3.02 20.12 9.70
N SER A 284 -2.57 20.73 8.62
CA SER A 284 -1.52 20.19 7.74
C SER A 284 -0.19 19.98 8.48
N GLY A 285 0.18 20.88 9.38
CA GLY A 285 1.45 20.78 10.12
C GLY A 285 1.54 19.53 10.98
N ALA A 286 0.48 19.20 11.75
CA ALA A 286 0.43 17.99 12.57
C ALA A 286 0.39 16.71 11.71
N SER A 287 -0.29 16.76 10.56
CA SER A 287 -0.40 15.61 9.65
C SER A 287 0.91 15.31 8.94
N VAL A 288 1.65 16.35 8.48
CA VAL A 288 3.00 16.18 7.90
C VAL A 288 3.99 15.72 8.97
N LEU A 289 3.88 16.23 10.19
CA LEU A 289 4.68 15.75 11.32
C LEU A 289 4.40 14.28 11.62
N ASN A 290 3.11 13.86 11.59
CA ASN A 290 2.74 12.46 11.74
C ASN A 290 3.30 11.58 10.60
N PHE A 291 3.28 12.06 9.36
CA PHE A 291 3.91 11.33 8.24
C PHE A 291 5.38 11.04 8.53
N GLY A 292 6.14 12.04 8.99
CA GLY A 292 7.55 11.86 9.31
C GLY A 292 7.81 10.94 10.51
N ILE A 293 7.17 11.21 11.65
CA ILE A 293 7.39 10.41 12.88
C ILE A 293 6.87 8.98 12.74
N TYR A 294 5.69 8.81 12.15
CA TYR A 294 5.11 7.49 11.91
C TYR A 294 5.95 6.69 10.90
N GLY A 295 6.48 7.35 9.86
CA GLY A 295 7.40 6.71 8.92
C GLY A 295 8.66 6.17 9.59
N LEU A 296 9.33 6.96 10.44
CA LEU A 296 10.49 6.49 11.22
C LEU A 296 10.12 5.39 12.23
N PHE A 297 8.92 5.43 12.82
CA PHE A 297 8.42 4.37 13.68
C PHE A 297 8.26 3.03 12.93
N ILE A 298 7.77 3.06 11.67
CA ILE A 298 7.67 1.88 10.81
C ILE A 298 9.07 1.32 10.49
N VAL A 299 10.01 2.20 10.14
CA VAL A 299 11.41 1.80 9.88
C VAL A 299 11.99 1.11 11.11
N LEU A 300 11.83 1.70 12.29
CA LEU A 300 12.29 1.12 13.55
C LEU A 300 11.68 -0.28 13.79
N TYR A 301 10.40 -0.45 13.55
CA TYR A 301 9.75 -1.75 13.69
C TYR A 301 10.37 -2.81 12.77
N TYR A 302 10.57 -2.50 11.48
CA TYR A 302 11.19 -3.43 10.54
C TYR A 302 12.65 -3.78 10.91
N VAL A 303 13.38 -2.83 11.49
CA VAL A 303 14.71 -3.10 12.07
C VAL A 303 14.61 -4.07 13.25
N LEU A 304 13.66 -3.83 14.17
CA LEU A 304 13.51 -4.63 15.40
C LEU A 304 13.12 -6.09 15.11
N ILE A 305 12.31 -6.35 14.10
CA ILE A 305 11.96 -7.72 13.69
C ILE A 305 13.02 -8.38 12.81
N GLY A 306 14.08 -7.68 12.42
CA GLY A 306 15.13 -8.21 11.55
C GLY A 306 14.70 -8.41 10.09
N ALA A 307 13.81 -7.55 9.57
CA ALA A 307 13.39 -7.62 8.18
C ALA A 307 14.55 -7.37 7.21
N LYS A 308 14.58 -8.07 6.08
CA LYS A 308 15.52 -7.79 5.00
C LYS A 308 15.13 -6.51 4.27
N TRP A 309 16.07 -5.62 4.04
CA TRP A 309 15.87 -4.32 3.38
C TRP A 309 16.09 -4.43 1.88
N ASN A 310 15.12 -4.94 1.18
CA ASN A 310 15.05 -4.96 -0.29
C ASN A 310 14.05 -3.92 -0.80
N ALA A 311 13.84 -3.86 -2.11
CA ALA A 311 12.92 -2.89 -2.71
C ALA A 311 11.48 -3.03 -2.15
N ALA A 312 10.96 -4.26 -2.04
CA ALA A 312 9.62 -4.49 -1.52
C ALA A 312 9.46 -4.03 -0.06
N THR A 313 10.45 -4.28 0.81
CA THR A 313 10.42 -3.79 2.20
C THR A 313 10.45 -2.27 2.26
N LEU A 314 11.28 -1.61 1.44
CA LEU A 314 11.27 -0.15 1.35
C LEU A 314 9.89 0.36 0.88
N GLY A 315 9.30 -0.26 -0.12
CA GLY A 315 7.97 0.07 -0.59
C GLY A 315 6.89 -0.14 0.49
N CYS A 316 6.99 -1.21 1.30
CA CYS A 316 6.09 -1.47 2.43
C CYS A 316 6.09 -0.33 3.46
N VAL A 317 7.22 0.35 3.69
CA VAL A 317 7.26 1.53 4.56
C VAL A 317 6.30 2.61 4.06
N PHE A 318 6.29 2.88 2.74
CA PHE A 318 5.41 3.89 2.15
C PHE A 318 3.95 3.42 2.08
N CYS A 319 3.71 2.13 1.87
CA CYS A 319 2.38 1.54 1.95
C CYS A 319 1.77 1.59 3.36
N MET A 320 2.58 1.55 4.41
CA MET A 320 2.09 1.73 5.79
C MET A 320 1.87 3.19 6.14
N VAL A 321 2.85 4.05 5.85
CA VAL A 321 2.78 5.47 6.23
C VAL A 321 1.68 6.21 5.49
N CYS A 322 1.19 5.71 4.36
CA CYS A 322 0.12 6.33 3.58
C CYS A 322 -1.16 6.61 4.40
N CYS A 323 -1.43 5.82 5.45
CA CYS A 323 -2.58 6.00 6.33
C CYS A 323 -2.42 7.12 7.38
N CYS A 324 -1.28 7.83 7.40
CA CYS A 324 -0.94 8.85 8.40
C CYS A 324 -1.89 10.05 8.46
N TYR A 325 -2.63 10.32 7.39
CA TYR A 325 -3.68 11.36 7.35
C TYR A 325 -5.06 10.82 7.64
N LYS A 326 -5.27 9.49 7.54
CA LYS A 326 -6.60 8.87 7.61
C LYS A 326 -6.89 8.12 8.91
N GLY A 327 -5.94 8.08 9.84
CA GLY A 327 -6.22 7.48 11.15
C GLY A 327 -5.06 6.74 11.79
N SER A 328 -3.98 6.43 11.07
CA SER A 328 -2.83 5.74 11.64
C SER A 328 -1.81 6.69 12.24
N HIS A 329 -1.31 6.34 13.42
CA HIS A 329 -0.19 6.97 14.10
C HIS A 329 0.51 5.95 15.02
N PRO A 330 1.73 6.20 15.51
CA PRO A 330 2.46 5.22 16.34
C PRO A 330 1.65 4.65 17.51
N ALA A 331 0.85 5.49 18.21
CA ALA A 331 0.16 5.08 19.41
C ALA A 331 -1.05 4.13 19.19
N ASN A 332 -1.62 4.04 17.97
CA ASN A 332 -2.72 3.13 17.67
C ASN A 332 -2.33 1.95 16.77
N VAL A 333 -1.15 1.99 16.13
CA VAL A 333 -0.66 0.91 15.24
C VAL A 333 0.19 -0.12 15.98
N TRP A 334 0.98 0.28 17.00
CA TRP A 334 1.90 -0.63 17.69
C TRP A 334 1.25 -1.94 18.19
N PRO A 335 -0.03 -1.97 18.67
CA PRO A 335 -0.61 -3.21 19.15
C PRO A 335 -0.83 -4.23 18.04
N ILE A 336 -1.18 -3.76 16.83
CA ILE A 336 -1.35 -4.63 15.65
C ILE A 336 0.00 -5.23 15.26
N MET A 337 1.08 -4.44 15.27
CA MET A 337 2.43 -4.91 15.00
C MET A 337 2.88 -5.96 16.02
N VAL A 338 2.58 -5.76 17.30
CA VAL A 338 2.82 -6.76 18.35
C VAL A 338 2.01 -8.02 18.11
N GLY A 339 0.77 -7.90 17.60
CA GLY A 339 -0.07 -9.03 17.22
C GLY A 339 0.58 -9.94 16.18
N TYR A 340 1.25 -9.35 15.19
CA TYR A 340 2.01 -10.10 14.17
C TYR A 340 3.18 -10.87 14.77
N VAL A 341 3.97 -10.22 15.63
CA VAL A 341 5.08 -10.87 16.33
C VAL A 341 4.54 -12.01 17.20
N ALA A 342 3.50 -11.76 18.00
CA ALA A 342 2.87 -12.76 18.85
C ALA A 342 2.35 -13.96 18.04
N ALA A 343 1.65 -13.71 16.93
CA ALA A 343 1.14 -14.77 16.05
C ALA A 343 2.27 -15.65 15.49
N SER A 344 3.36 -15.04 15.03
CA SER A 344 4.49 -15.79 14.48
C SER A 344 5.17 -16.70 15.52
N TYR A 345 5.34 -16.23 16.75
CA TYR A 345 5.90 -17.06 17.85
C TYR A 345 4.92 -18.12 18.34
N VAL A 346 3.63 -17.84 18.43
CA VAL A 346 2.60 -18.86 18.75
C VAL A 346 2.59 -19.95 17.68
N ALA A 347 2.63 -19.56 16.39
CA ALA A 347 2.70 -20.54 15.31
C ALA A 347 3.98 -21.37 15.36
N GLN A 348 5.14 -20.76 15.62
CA GLN A 348 6.42 -21.45 15.80
C GLN A 348 6.34 -22.47 16.96
N PHE A 349 5.77 -22.07 18.09
CA PHE A 349 5.60 -22.95 19.23
C PHE A 349 4.69 -24.15 18.88
N VAL A 350 3.55 -23.92 18.24
CA VAL A 350 2.65 -25.00 17.83
C VAL A 350 3.33 -25.94 16.83
N CYS A 351 4.04 -25.42 15.84
CA CYS A 351 4.81 -26.24 14.89
C CYS A 351 5.88 -27.08 15.59
N SER A 352 6.57 -26.54 16.60
CA SER A 352 7.57 -27.32 17.36
C SER A 352 6.99 -28.52 18.11
N LEU A 353 5.72 -28.45 18.53
CA LEU A 353 5.03 -29.57 19.19
C LEU A 353 4.70 -30.70 18.20
N THR A 354 4.57 -30.41 16.91
CA THR A 354 4.24 -31.38 15.86
C THR A 354 5.46 -31.81 15.05
N GLY A 355 6.64 -31.26 15.31
CA GLY A 355 7.86 -31.49 14.53
C GLY A 355 7.85 -30.82 13.16
N ALA A 356 6.88 -29.93 12.88
CA ALA A 356 6.80 -29.18 11.64
C ALA A 356 7.74 -27.96 11.69
N GLU A 357 8.29 -27.58 10.53
CA GLU A 357 9.06 -26.33 10.39
C GLU A 357 8.12 -25.14 10.21
N HIS A 358 8.35 -24.07 10.96
CA HIS A 358 7.63 -22.80 10.80
C HIS A 358 8.47 -21.80 10.01
N THR A 359 8.03 -21.45 8.79
CA THR A 359 8.77 -20.56 7.88
C THR A 359 8.21 -19.13 7.82
N LEU A 360 7.04 -18.87 8.43
CA LEU A 360 6.34 -17.61 8.36
C LEU A 360 6.58 -16.72 9.59
N MET A 361 7.85 -16.57 10.00
CA MET A 361 8.21 -15.63 11.07
C MET A 361 7.89 -14.18 10.70
N ALA A 362 7.79 -13.29 11.70
CA ALA A 362 7.42 -11.89 11.49
C ALA A 362 8.34 -11.15 10.48
N ASN A 363 9.59 -11.59 10.32
CA ASN A 363 10.57 -11.07 9.37
C ASN A 363 10.59 -11.79 8.01
N ALA A 364 9.79 -12.83 7.81
CA ALA A 364 9.66 -13.46 6.51
C ALA A 364 9.08 -12.47 5.51
N GLN A 365 9.60 -12.42 4.27
CA GLN A 365 9.24 -11.39 3.29
C GLN A 365 7.73 -11.33 3.02
N ALA A 366 7.05 -12.47 2.91
CA ALA A 366 5.60 -12.55 2.72
C ALA A 366 4.83 -11.90 3.91
N ILE A 367 5.33 -12.09 5.14
CA ILE A 367 4.74 -11.51 6.36
C ILE A 367 5.04 -10.01 6.45
N VAL A 368 6.23 -9.56 6.09
CA VAL A 368 6.59 -8.14 5.99
C VAL A 368 5.66 -7.41 5.01
N ILE A 369 5.43 -7.99 3.83
CA ILE A 369 4.49 -7.45 2.83
C ILE A 369 3.05 -7.50 3.36
N GLY A 370 2.65 -8.59 3.99
CA GLY A 370 1.31 -8.72 4.58
C GLY A 370 1.04 -7.68 5.66
N LEU A 371 2.01 -7.48 6.56
CA LEU A 371 1.92 -6.51 7.66
C LEU A 371 1.71 -5.08 7.18
N CYS A 372 2.26 -4.69 6.01
CA CYS A 372 2.21 -3.29 5.58
C CYS A 372 0.78 -2.75 5.38
N PHE A 373 -0.22 -3.62 5.37
CA PHE A 373 -1.63 -3.24 5.32
C PHE A 373 -2.39 -3.46 6.63
N ALA A 374 -1.82 -4.22 7.58
CA ALA A 374 -2.49 -4.48 8.85
C ALA A 374 -2.70 -3.20 9.68
N ASN A 375 -1.86 -2.18 9.47
CA ASN A 375 -2.03 -0.87 10.09
C ASN A 375 -3.36 -0.17 9.70
N GLY A 376 -4.02 -0.59 8.62
CA GLY A 376 -5.38 -0.18 8.29
C GLY A 376 -6.39 -0.49 9.38
N LEU A 377 -6.11 -1.48 10.24
CA LEU A 377 -6.92 -1.86 11.41
C LEU A 377 -6.68 -0.96 12.64
N SER A 378 -5.85 0.09 12.54
CA SER A 378 -5.56 1.01 13.66
C SER A 378 -6.80 1.61 14.34
N PRO A 379 -7.95 1.87 13.65
CA PRO A 379 -9.18 2.30 14.30
C PRO A 379 -9.72 1.30 15.31
N VAL A 380 -9.50 0.00 15.12
CA VAL A 380 -9.90 -1.04 16.09
C VAL A 380 -9.18 -0.83 17.43
N THR A 381 -7.86 -0.63 17.38
CA THR A 381 -7.07 -0.27 18.56
C THR A 381 -7.56 1.03 19.19
N GLY A 382 -7.83 2.03 18.36
CA GLY A 382 -8.29 3.34 18.82
C GLY A 382 -9.61 3.29 19.57
N VAL A 383 -10.58 2.53 19.06
CA VAL A 383 -11.93 2.42 19.59
C VAL A 383 -12.05 1.41 20.74
N TYR A 384 -11.49 0.21 20.56
CA TYR A 384 -11.67 -0.90 21.53
C TYR A 384 -10.50 -1.07 22.50
N GLY A 385 -9.31 -0.61 22.16
CA GLY A 385 -8.11 -0.67 23.00
C GLY A 385 -7.02 -1.57 22.44
N TRP A 386 -5.85 -1.55 23.11
CA TRP A 386 -4.65 -2.22 22.66
C TRP A 386 -4.81 -3.74 22.50
N LEU A 387 -5.54 -4.39 23.41
CA LEU A 387 -5.78 -5.84 23.36
C LEU A 387 -6.55 -6.24 22.08
N ALA A 388 -7.59 -5.47 21.71
CA ALA A 388 -8.31 -5.68 20.45
C ALA A 388 -7.37 -5.51 19.25
N GLY A 389 -6.46 -4.52 19.30
CA GLY A 389 -5.44 -4.34 18.26
C GLY A 389 -4.50 -5.53 18.12
N VAL A 390 -4.00 -6.09 19.24
CA VAL A 390 -3.16 -7.30 19.23
C VAL A 390 -3.91 -8.47 18.60
N LEU A 391 -5.14 -8.73 19.04
CA LEU A 391 -5.96 -9.82 18.51
C LEU A 391 -6.24 -9.65 17.01
N PHE A 392 -6.56 -8.44 16.55
CA PHE A 392 -6.79 -8.17 15.12
C PHE A 392 -5.51 -8.31 14.31
N GLY A 393 -4.36 -7.95 14.87
CA GLY A 393 -3.05 -8.22 14.26
C GLY A 393 -2.79 -9.71 14.08
N MET A 394 -3.11 -10.55 15.09
CA MET A 394 -2.98 -12.01 14.99
C MET A 394 -3.93 -12.62 13.96
N ILE A 395 -5.20 -12.16 13.92
CA ILE A 395 -6.19 -12.62 12.95
C ILE A 395 -5.78 -12.24 11.53
N HIS A 396 -5.34 -11.00 11.34
CA HIS A 396 -4.87 -10.54 10.03
C HIS A 396 -3.65 -11.33 9.56
N TYR A 397 -2.67 -11.59 10.44
CA TYR A 397 -1.54 -12.48 10.16
C TYR A 397 -2.00 -13.83 9.63
N THR A 398 -3.02 -14.42 10.24
CA THR A 398 -3.55 -15.74 9.81
C THR A 398 -4.11 -15.69 8.39
N PHE A 399 -4.97 -14.71 8.08
CA PHE A 399 -5.60 -14.63 6.77
C PHE A 399 -4.64 -14.22 5.65
N VAL A 400 -3.69 -13.32 5.93
CA VAL A 400 -2.78 -12.79 4.92
C VAL A 400 -1.86 -13.86 4.30
N THR A 401 -1.69 -15.00 4.96
CA THR A 401 -0.94 -16.14 4.43
C THR A 401 -1.66 -16.87 3.29
N CYS A 402 -2.99 -16.77 3.22
CA CYS A 402 -3.82 -17.49 2.25
C CYS A 402 -4.35 -16.58 1.14
N VAL A 403 -4.59 -15.29 1.41
CA VAL A 403 -5.22 -14.38 0.45
C VAL A 403 -4.47 -14.22 -0.87
N PRO A 404 -3.12 -14.21 -0.93
CA PRO A 404 -2.40 -14.16 -2.20
C PRO A 404 -2.77 -15.27 -3.17
N LEU A 405 -3.09 -16.46 -2.66
CA LEU A 405 -3.52 -17.62 -3.48
C LEU A 405 -4.87 -17.36 -4.16
N LEU A 406 -5.77 -16.62 -3.52
CA LEU A 406 -7.06 -16.24 -4.10
C LEU A 406 -6.89 -15.30 -5.30
N HIS A 407 -5.84 -14.51 -5.31
CA HIS A 407 -5.56 -13.50 -6.31
C HIS A 407 -4.48 -13.91 -7.32
N GLY A 408 -3.96 -15.15 -7.25
CA GLY A 408 -2.90 -15.66 -8.12
C GLY A 408 -1.58 -14.89 -7.99
N ALA A 409 -1.32 -14.27 -6.83
CA ALA A 409 -0.15 -13.42 -6.53
C ALA A 409 -0.05 -12.12 -7.36
N PHE A 410 -1.09 -11.72 -8.11
CA PHE A 410 -1.09 -10.52 -8.95
C PHE A 410 -1.70 -9.27 -8.30
N CYS A 411 -2.26 -9.38 -7.10
CA CYS A 411 -2.90 -8.27 -6.42
C CYS A 411 -1.95 -7.64 -5.40
N LEU A 412 -1.62 -6.36 -5.58
CA LEU A 412 -0.79 -5.61 -4.64
C LEU A 412 -1.55 -5.26 -3.34
N TYR A 413 -2.88 -5.35 -3.36
CA TYR A 413 -3.74 -5.04 -2.22
C TYR A 413 -4.13 -6.27 -1.38
N ASN A 414 -3.40 -7.38 -1.45
CA ASN A 414 -3.71 -8.61 -0.69
C ASN A 414 -3.91 -8.35 0.80
N GLY A 415 -2.98 -7.66 1.44
CA GLY A 415 -3.07 -7.36 2.87
C GLY A 415 -4.23 -6.41 3.21
N GLY A 416 -4.51 -5.41 2.35
CA GLY A 416 -5.65 -4.52 2.53
C GLY A 416 -7.00 -5.24 2.37
N PHE A 417 -7.11 -6.15 1.39
CA PHE A 417 -8.27 -7.03 1.28
C PHE A 417 -8.43 -7.89 2.55
N THR A 418 -7.31 -8.42 3.06
CA THR A 418 -7.30 -9.18 4.34
C THR A 418 -7.79 -8.33 5.51
N ALA A 419 -7.40 -7.05 5.60
CA ALA A 419 -7.83 -6.14 6.64
C ALA A 419 -9.36 -5.91 6.59
N GLY A 420 -9.88 -5.62 5.38
CA GLY A 420 -11.30 -5.47 5.17
C GLY A 420 -12.10 -6.73 5.49
N PHE A 421 -11.59 -7.90 5.09
CA PHE A 421 -12.20 -9.20 5.39
C PHE A 421 -12.17 -9.51 6.89
N THR A 422 -11.07 -9.19 7.57
CA THR A 422 -10.95 -9.28 9.03
C THR A 422 -12.02 -8.43 9.72
N CYS A 423 -12.22 -7.20 9.26
CA CYS A 423 -13.27 -6.33 9.80
C CYS A 423 -14.67 -6.89 9.54
N PHE A 424 -14.94 -7.36 8.32
CA PHE A 424 -16.24 -7.94 7.96
C PHE A 424 -16.67 -9.06 8.91
N LEU A 425 -15.73 -9.94 9.27
CA LEU A 425 -16.02 -11.08 10.15
C LEU A 425 -16.02 -10.72 11.63
N PHE A 426 -15.07 -9.91 12.10
CA PHE A 426 -14.80 -9.79 13.53
C PHE A 426 -15.25 -8.47 14.16
N ILE A 427 -15.55 -7.43 13.38
CA ILE A 427 -16.17 -6.22 13.97
C ILE A 427 -17.56 -6.52 14.56
N PRO A 428 -18.46 -7.29 13.90
CA PRO A 428 -19.73 -7.67 14.54
C PRO A 428 -19.56 -8.43 15.86
N VAL A 429 -18.52 -9.26 15.97
CA VAL A 429 -18.19 -9.98 17.21
C VAL A 429 -17.75 -9.00 18.30
N LEU A 430 -16.87 -8.03 17.96
CA LEU A 430 -16.48 -7.00 18.92
C LEU A 430 -17.66 -6.13 19.37
N GLU A 431 -18.52 -5.72 18.44
CA GLU A 431 -19.72 -4.92 18.75
C GLU A 431 -20.68 -5.65 19.70
N HIS A 432 -20.79 -6.97 19.54
CA HIS A 432 -21.69 -7.78 20.37
C HIS A 432 -21.14 -8.04 21.78
N PHE A 433 -19.84 -8.35 21.90
CA PHE A 433 -19.26 -8.83 23.16
C PHE A 433 -18.41 -7.78 23.90
N CYS A 434 -17.95 -6.73 23.22
CA CYS A 434 -17.00 -5.77 23.78
C CYS A 434 -17.55 -4.34 23.83
N LYS A 435 -17.28 -3.64 24.94
CA LYS A 435 -17.56 -2.21 25.05
C LYS A 435 -16.41 -1.38 24.50
N THR A 436 -16.71 -0.30 23.79
CA THR A 436 -15.72 0.69 23.33
C THR A 436 -15.04 1.39 24.51
N LYS A 437 -13.91 2.05 24.27
CA LYS A 437 -13.23 2.87 25.30
C LYS A 437 -14.18 3.95 25.85
N GLN A 438 -15.00 4.54 25.00
CA GLN A 438 -15.94 5.57 25.38
C GLN A 438 -17.04 5.01 26.31
N GLN A 439 -17.69 3.92 25.92
CA GLN A 439 -18.71 3.24 26.74
C GLN A 439 -18.16 2.82 28.10
N ARG A 440 -16.89 2.34 28.16
CA ARG A 440 -16.25 2.00 29.44
C ARG A 440 -16.01 3.23 30.32
N LYS A 441 -15.69 4.40 29.74
CA LYS A 441 -15.55 5.64 30.50
C LYS A 441 -16.88 6.14 31.03
N GLU A 442 -17.94 6.08 30.23
CA GLU A 442 -19.30 6.47 30.63
C GLU A 442 -19.80 5.62 31.79
N LEU A 443 -19.61 4.31 31.73
CA LEU A 443 -19.97 3.41 32.83
C LEU A 443 -19.19 3.68 34.13
N LYS A 444 -17.88 4.04 34.01
CA LYS A 444 -17.10 4.42 35.21
C LYS A 444 -17.48 5.78 35.78
N ALA A 445 -18.05 6.66 34.98
CA ALA A 445 -18.53 7.96 35.40
C ALA A 445 -19.96 7.92 35.97
N GLY A 446 -20.58 6.74 36.07
CA GLY A 446 -21.93 6.57 36.61
C GLY A 446 -23.06 7.02 35.67
N LYS A 447 -22.75 7.10 34.37
CA LYS A 447 -23.71 7.42 33.31
C LYS A 447 -24.18 6.18 32.59
#